data_fcdde2d8dea7d3f96a0aab140e6d9847
#
_entry.id   fcdde2d8dea7d3f96a0aab140e6d9847
#
_cell.length_a   1.000
_cell.length_b   1.000
_cell.length_c   1.000
_cell.angle_alpha   90.00
_cell.angle_beta   90.00
_cell.angle_gamma   90.00
#
_symmetry.space_group_name_H-M   'P 1'
#
loop_
_entity.id
_entity.type
_entity.pdbx_description
1 polymer ?
#
loop_
_entity_poly.entity_id
_entity_poly.type
_entity_poly.pdbx_seq_one_letter_code
_entity_poly.pdbx_strand_id
1 'polypeptide(L)'
;MIFFKQIQQHGDNFSYIIADEDTGEAAVVDSSFNAGEIIKVLKAKKLRLTYIINTHGHSDHTAGNAELTSMFPAKIVAHKLSRISFDLAVEDGDLLTVGRIQLKVIYTPGHTVDSICLLVDNEKLLTGDTLFVGECGRTDLAGGSSKSMYHSLFNKLMKLDDDVEVYPGHDYGVKTSSTIGEEKKFNYTLQPRSLKDFIEFMAEP
;
A
#
# COMPACT_ATOMS: atom_id res chain seq x y z
N MET A 1 7.54 20.62 -2.39
CA MET A 1 6.56 20.02 -3.34
C MET A 1 6.64 18.52 -3.24
N ILE A 2 5.51 17.78 -3.38
CA ILE A 2 5.53 16.31 -3.37
C ILE A 2 5.95 15.79 -4.74
N PHE A 3 6.99 14.95 -4.78
CA PHE A 3 7.26 14.05 -5.88
C PHE A 3 6.61 12.69 -5.58
N PHE A 4 5.69 12.26 -6.45
CA PHE A 4 5.02 10.98 -6.36
C PHE A 4 5.22 10.21 -7.67
N LYS A 5 5.69 8.97 -7.59
CA LYS A 5 5.89 8.14 -8.77
C LYS A 5 5.41 6.72 -8.51
N GLN A 6 4.43 6.29 -9.29
CA GLN A 6 4.05 4.88 -9.45
C GLN A 6 5.01 4.22 -10.45
N ILE A 7 5.55 3.08 -10.11
CA ILE A 7 6.46 2.29 -10.94
C ILE A 7 5.85 0.91 -11.13
N GLN A 8 5.53 0.58 -12.38
CA GLN A 8 5.13 -0.78 -12.72
C GLN A 8 6.36 -1.69 -12.69
N GLN A 9 6.25 -2.76 -11.94
CA GLN A 9 7.29 -3.77 -11.77
C GLN A 9 7.08 -4.95 -12.73
N HIS A 10 7.95 -5.94 -12.64
CA HIS A 10 7.78 -7.17 -13.40
C HIS A 10 6.46 -7.86 -13.00
N GLY A 11 5.68 -8.28 -13.98
CA GLY A 11 4.31 -8.75 -13.78
C GLY A 11 3.34 -7.58 -13.64
N ASP A 12 2.52 -7.61 -12.62
CA ASP A 12 1.43 -6.68 -12.34
C ASP A 12 1.63 -5.85 -11.06
N ASN A 13 2.77 -6.02 -10.35
CA ASN A 13 3.06 -5.28 -9.12
C ASN A 13 3.33 -3.80 -9.37
N PHE A 14 2.95 -2.97 -8.42
CA PHE A 14 3.35 -1.57 -8.33
C PHE A 14 4.26 -1.31 -7.13
N SER A 15 5.26 -0.46 -7.36
CA SER A 15 6.05 0.19 -6.32
C SER A 15 5.84 1.69 -6.39
N TYR A 16 6.02 2.37 -5.26
CA TYR A 16 5.81 3.82 -5.19
C TYR A 16 7.03 4.53 -4.60
N ILE A 17 7.34 5.69 -5.15
CA ILE A 17 8.31 6.63 -4.56
C ILE A 17 7.55 7.88 -4.16
N ILE A 18 7.69 8.26 -2.89
CA ILE A 18 7.15 9.48 -2.31
C ILE A 18 8.34 10.29 -1.82
N ALA A 19 8.47 11.54 -2.26
CA ALA A 19 9.57 12.38 -1.81
C ALA A 19 9.15 13.84 -1.64
N ASP A 20 9.72 14.49 -0.63
CA ASP A 20 9.68 15.94 -0.48
C ASP A 20 10.84 16.55 -1.29
N GLU A 21 10.51 17.20 -2.42
CA GLU A 21 11.53 17.79 -3.31
C GLU A 21 12.34 18.90 -2.66
N ASP A 22 11.83 19.54 -1.60
CA ASP A 22 12.55 20.64 -0.93
C ASP A 22 13.58 20.10 0.07
N THR A 23 13.35 18.96 0.70
CA THR A 23 14.31 18.32 1.63
C THR A 23 15.16 17.25 0.97
N GLY A 24 14.68 16.71 -0.17
CA GLY A 24 15.27 15.57 -0.86
C GLY A 24 15.05 14.24 -0.14
N GLU A 25 14.23 14.21 0.93
CA GLU A 25 13.88 12.96 1.63
C GLU A 25 12.84 12.16 0.86
N ALA A 26 13.00 10.82 0.86
CA ALA A 26 12.12 9.92 0.14
C ALA A 26 11.77 8.67 0.95
N ALA A 27 10.59 8.11 0.65
CA ALA A 27 10.21 6.76 1.00
C ALA A 27 9.90 5.95 -0.25
N VAL A 28 10.14 4.65 -0.18
CA VAL A 28 9.67 3.65 -1.16
C VAL A 28 8.59 2.83 -0.48
N VAL A 29 7.48 2.61 -1.16
CA VAL A 29 6.42 1.70 -0.70
C VAL A 29 6.42 0.50 -1.63
N ASP A 30 6.53 -0.68 -1.05
CA ASP A 30 6.62 -1.99 -1.69
C ASP A 30 7.74 -2.06 -2.76
N SER A 31 8.91 -2.53 -2.34
CA SER A 31 10.11 -2.59 -3.20
C SER A 31 10.01 -3.59 -4.34
N SER A 32 9.06 -4.54 -4.25
CA SER A 32 8.79 -5.59 -5.23
C SER A 32 10.02 -6.43 -5.63
N PHE A 33 10.00 -7.10 -6.77
CA PHE A 33 11.07 -8.02 -7.20
C PHE A 33 12.28 -7.32 -7.83
N ASN A 34 12.11 -6.10 -8.35
CA ASN A 34 13.17 -5.39 -9.08
C ASN A 34 13.34 -3.97 -8.57
N ALA A 35 14.31 -3.78 -7.70
CA ALA A 35 14.64 -2.47 -7.17
C ALA A 35 15.39 -1.56 -8.17
N GLY A 36 15.83 -2.08 -9.32
CA GLY A 36 16.69 -1.35 -10.26
C GLY A 36 16.09 -0.05 -10.79
N GLU A 37 14.79 -0.03 -11.17
CA GLU A 37 14.13 1.20 -11.63
C GLU A 37 13.93 2.18 -10.46
N ILE A 38 13.61 1.69 -9.27
CA ILE A 38 13.53 2.51 -8.04
C ILE A 38 14.89 3.20 -7.79
N ILE A 39 15.98 2.42 -7.78
CA ILE A 39 17.36 2.91 -7.57
C ILE A 39 17.73 3.96 -8.62
N LYS A 40 17.40 3.73 -9.88
CA LYS A 40 17.65 4.66 -10.97
C LYS A 40 16.95 6.00 -10.74
N VAL A 41 15.69 5.99 -10.35
CA VAL A 41 14.93 7.22 -10.05
C VAL A 41 15.51 7.95 -8.84
N LEU A 42 15.78 7.23 -7.74
CA LEU A 42 16.37 7.82 -6.53
C LEU A 42 17.70 8.51 -6.83
N LYS A 43 18.59 7.85 -7.58
CA LYS A 43 19.89 8.42 -7.98
C LYS A 43 19.76 9.60 -8.94
N ALA A 44 18.93 9.49 -9.96
CA ALA A 44 18.73 10.55 -10.95
C ALA A 44 18.18 11.83 -10.33
N LYS A 45 17.28 11.70 -9.35
CA LYS A 45 16.70 12.82 -8.62
C LYS A 45 17.52 13.22 -7.37
N LYS A 46 18.62 12.50 -7.05
CA LYS A 46 19.46 12.73 -5.86
C LYS A 46 18.65 12.68 -4.55
N LEU A 47 17.69 11.77 -4.48
CA LEU A 47 16.83 11.60 -3.31
C LEU A 47 17.54 10.78 -2.23
N ARG A 48 17.31 11.14 -0.98
CA ARG A 48 17.79 10.44 0.21
C ARG A 48 16.67 9.51 0.71
N LEU A 49 16.82 8.22 0.44
CA LEU A 49 15.86 7.23 0.89
C LEU A 49 15.96 7.07 2.42
N THR A 50 14.87 7.35 3.14
CA THR A 50 14.77 7.25 4.60
C THR A 50 13.99 6.02 5.03
N TYR A 51 12.94 5.65 4.29
CA TYR A 51 12.09 4.51 4.60
C TYR A 51 11.84 3.62 3.38
N ILE A 52 11.81 2.32 3.63
CA ILE A 52 11.24 1.30 2.76
C ILE A 52 10.04 0.75 3.52
N ILE A 53 8.83 1.09 3.10
CA ILE A 53 7.59 0.75 3.80
C ILE A 53 6.94 -0.40 3.06
N ASN A 54 6.63 -1.49 3.77
CA ASN A 54 5.90 -2.61 3.18
C ASN A 54 4.45 -2.58 3.65
N THR A 55 3.54 -2.62 2.68
CA THR A 55 2.10 -2.68 2.95
C THR A 55 1.73 -3.99 3.62
N HIS A 56 2.43 -5.08 3.29
CA HIS A 56 2.32 -6.39 3.92
C HIS A 56 3.54 -7.27 3.60
N GLY A 57 3.60 -8.48 4.16
CA GLY A 57 4.80 -9.33 4.16
C GLY A 57 4.96 -10.28 2.98
N HIS A 58 4.15 -10.24 1.91
CA HIS A 58 4.34 -11.10 0.75
C HIS A 58 5.61 -10.76 -0.01
N SER A 59 6.24 -11.78 -0.61
CA SER A 59 7.56 -11.66 -1.23
C SER A 59 7.58 -10.72 -2.44
N ASP A 60 6.51 -10.67 -3.18
CA ASP A 60 6.34 -9.80 -4.35
C ASP A 60 6.23 -8.30 -3.98
N HIS A 61 6.03 -7.98 -2.70
CA HIS A 61 6.10 -6.60 -2.16
C HIS A 61 7.44 -6.31 -1.48
N THR A 62 8.17 -7.33 -1.02
CA THR A 62 9.31 -7.17 -0.10
C THR A 62 10.65 -7.61 -0.65
N ALA A 63 10.70 -8.34 -1.76
CA ALA A 63 11.91 -8.98 -2.27
C ALA A 63 13.06 -7.99 -2.58
N GLY A 64 12.76 -6.74 -2.96
CA GLY A 64 13.75 -5.70 -3.22
C GLY A 64 14.30 -5.01 -1.96
N ASN A 65 13.79 -5.29 -0.76
CA ASN A 65 14.20 -4.62 0.47
C ASN A 65 15.72 -4.74 0.71
N ALA A 66 16.27 -5.96 0.57
CA ALA A 66 17.68 -6.21 0.79
C ALA A 66 18.59 -5.45 -0.20
N GLU A 67 18.18 -5.35 -1.46
CA GLU A 67 18.91 -4.58 -2.46
C GLU A 67 18.89 -3.09 -2.12
N LEU A 68 17.73 -2.53 -1.77
CA LEU A 68 17.61 -1.12 -1.41
C LEU A 68 18.42 -0.77 -0.14
N THR A 69 18.33 -1.59 0.90
CA THR A 69 19.09 -1.35 2.16
C THR A 69 20.59 -1.51 1.98
N SER A 70 21.06 -2.32 1.00
CA SER A 70 22.48 -2.41 0.68
C SER A 70 23.03 -1.13 0.03
N MET A 71 22.17 -0.34 -0.60
CA MET A 71 22.56 0.86 -1.36
C MET A 71 22.23 2.18 -0.66
N PHE A 72 21.26 2.17 0.23
CA PHE A 72 20.75 3.35 0.92
C PHE A 72 20.63 3.09 2.43
N PRO A 73 20.98 4.05 3.30
CA PRO A 73 20.83 3.91 4.76
C PRO A 73 19.36 4.10 5.17
N ALA A 74 18.46 3.30 4.60
CA ALA A 74 17.02 3.37 4.83
C ALA A 74 16.58 2.35 5.87
N LYS A 75 15.51 2.67 6.61
CA LYS A 75 14.86 1.75 7.55
C LYS A 75 13.71 1.03 6.88
N ILE A 76 13.64 -0.29 7.07
CA ILE A 76 12.47 -1.08 6.69
C ILE A 76 11.38 -0.84 7.73
N VAL A 77 10.19 -0.47 7.25
CA VAL A 77 9.00 -0.20 8.06
C VAL A 77 7.93 -1.20 7.69
N ALA A 78 7.32 -1.83 8.69
CA ALA A 78 6.21 -2.76 8.50
C ALA A 78 5.28 -2.73 9.72
N HIS A 79 4.07 -3.24 9.55
CA HIS A 79 3.17 -3.41 10.68
C HIS A 79 3.78 -4.35 11.73
N LYS A 80 3.54 -4.09 13.02
CA LYS A 80 4.11 -4.87 14.14
C LYS A 80 3.82 -6.38 14.08
N LEU A 81 2.78 -6.80 13.36
CA LEU A 81 2.41 -8.20 13.17
C LEU A 81 3.09 -8.84 11.95
N SER A 82 3.89 -8.08 11.21
CA SER A 82 4.59 -8.60 10.04
C SER A 82 5.65 -9.63 10.44
N ARG A 83 5.83 -10.62 9.56
CA ARG A 83 6.83 -11.69 9.74
C ARG A 83 8.14 -11.44 9.01
N ILE A 84 8.20 -10.35 8.22
CA ILE A 84 9.47 -9.94 7.61
C ILE A 84 10.39 -9.32 8.66
N SER A 85 11.68 -9.24 8.36
CA SER A 85 12.59 -8.44 9.18
C SER A 85 12.38 -6.95 8.89
N PHE A 86 12.19 -6.14 9.93
CA PHE A 86 12.01 -4.69 9.83
C PHE A 86 12.72 -3.95 10.96
N ASP A 87 13.01 -2.66 10.75
CA ASP A 87 13.71 -1.79 11.71
C ASP A 87 12.73 -0.95 12.54
N LEU A 88 11.53 -0.67 11.99
CA LEU A 88 10.51 0.17 12.62
C LEU A 88 9.15 -0.48 12.48
N ALA A 89 8.51 -0.76 13.63
CA ALA A 89 7.14 -1.22 13.69
C ALA A 89 6.17 -0.04 13.62
N VAL A 90 5.04 -0.23 12.91
CA VAL A 90 3.92 0.72 12.88
C VAL A 90 2.61 0.06 13.25
N GLU A 91 1.67 0.88 13.72
CA GLU A 91 0.30 0.50 14.09
C GLU A 91 -0.73 1.46 13.47
N ASP A 92 -2.02 1.13 13.68
CA ASP A 92 -3.14 1.96 13.19
C ASP A 92 -3.07 3.39 13.75
N GLY A 93 -3.12 4.37 12.86
CA GLY A 93 -3.09 5.79 13.21
C GLY A 93 -1.69 6.40 13.36
N ASP A 94 -0.62 5.60 13.30
CA ASP A 94 0.74 6.13 13.35
C ASP A 94 1.01 7.08 12.17
N LEU A 95 1.86 8.08 12.42
CA LEU A 95 2.30 9.06 11.43
C LEU A 95 3.80 8.90 11.17
N LEU A 96 4.15 8.59 9.94
CA LEU A 96 5.52 8.68 9.43
C LEU A 96 5.69 10.01 8.71
N THR A 97 6.90 10.59 8.78
CA THR A 97 7.23 11.82 8.05
C THR A 97 8.36 11.58 7.06
N VAL A 98 8.18 12.08 5.84
CA VAL A 98 9.19 12.09 4.78
C VAL A 98 9.41 13.55 4.38
N GLY A 99 10.45 14.17 4.93
CA GLY A 99 10.58 15.62 4.88
C GLY A 99 9.40 16.29 5.59
N ARG A 100 8.54 16.97 4.83
CA ARG A 100 7.32 17.63 5.33
C ARG A 100 6.05 16.84 5.03
N ILE A 101 6.16 15.75 4.27
CA ILE A 101 5.03 14.91 3.87
C ILE A 101 4.65 13.99 5.02
N GLN A 102 3.36 13.90 5.31
CA GLN A 102 2.80 13.01 6.31
C GLN A 102 2.22 11.75 5.67
N LEU A 103 2.62 10.59 6.18
CA LEU A 103 2.04 9.29 5.80
C LEU A 103 1.33 8.72 7.01
N LYS A 104 0.01 8.71 6.99
CA LYS A 104 -0.80 8.10 8.05
C LYS A 104 -0.99 6.63 7.76
N VAL A 105 -0.64 5.79 8.73
CA VAL A 105 -0.87 4.35 8.68
C VAL A 105 -2.34 4.05 8.99
N ILE A 106 -2.97 3.26 8.12
CA ILE A 106 -4.31 2.70 8.34
C ILE A 106 -4.15 1.19 8.35
N TYR A 107 -4.34 0.55 9.49
CA TYR A 107 -4.29 -0.90 9.62
C TYR A 107 -5.51 -1.54 8.96
N THR A 108 -5.29 -2.36 7.94
CA THR A 108 -6.33 -2.92 7.06
C THR A 108 -6.17 -4.44 6.90
N PRO A 109 -6.26 -5.22 8.00
CA PRO A 109 -6.13 -6.67 7.90
C PRO A 109 -7.25 -7.27 7.05
N GLY A 110 -6.95 -8.37 6.39
CA GLY A 110 -7.92 -9.10 5.57
C GLY A 110 -7.26 -9.94 4.50
N HIS A 111 -6.43 -9.35 3.63
CA HIS A 111 -5.57 -10.08 2.72
C HIS A 111 -4.47 -10.82 3.51
N THR A 112 -3.78 -10.10 4.39
CA THR A 112 -2.91 -10.66 5.42
C THR A 112 -3.22 -10.06 6.79
N VAL A 113 -2.66 -10.64 7.85
CA VAL A 113 -2.82 -10.13 9.22
C VAL A 113 -2.08 -8.82 9.44
N ASP A 114 -1.05 -8.53 8.65
CA ASP A 114 -0.18 -7.36 8.76
C ASP A 114 -0.43 -6.28 7.71
N SER A 115 -1.49 -6.42 6.89
CA SER A 115 -1.82 -5.45 5.85
C SER A 115 -2.09 -4.06 6.41
N ILE A 116 -1.48 -3.06 5.78
CA ILE A 116 -1.71 -1.63 6.03
C ILE A 116 -1.92 -0.88 4.71
N CYS A 117 -2.68 0.21 4.79
CA CYS A 117 -2.71 1.26 3.77
C CYS A 117 -1.95 2.49 4.30
N LEU A 118 -1.46 3.32 3.38
CA LEU A 118 -0.78 4.58 3.70
C LEU A 118 -1.53 5.75 3.07
N LEU A 119 -2.03 6.65 3.90
CA LEU A 119 -2.68 7.88 3.45
C LEU A 119 -1.65 9.02 3.47
N VAL A 120 -1.27 9.51 2.29
CA VAL A 120 -0.28 10.55 2.06
C VAL A 120 -0.96 11.91 2.00
N ASP A 121 -0.66 12.80 2.93
CA ASP A 121 -1.18 14.17 3.07
C ASP A 121 -2.71 14.28 2.91
N ASN A 122 -3.46 13.25 3.27
CA ASN A 122 -4.91 13.09 3.08
C ASN A 122 -5.40 13.13 1.62
N GLU A 123 -4.52 12.99 0.64
CA GLU A 123 -4.85 13.06 -0.79
C GLU A 123 -4.69 11.73 -1.52
N LYS A 124 -3.66 10.94 -1.20
CA LYS A 124 -3.31 9.70 -1.91
C LYS A 124 -3.28 8.52 -0.96
N LEU A 125 -4.00 7.46 -1.30
CA LEU A 125 -4.09 6.24 -0.53
C LEU A 125 -3.38 5.09 -1.27
N LEU A 126 -2.24 4.65 -0.73
CA LEU A 126 -1.59 3.43 -1.19
C LEU A 126 -2.19 2.26 -0.44
N THR A 127 -2.84 1.37 -1.16
CA THR A 127 -3.72 0.35 -0.58
C THR A 127 -3.11 -1.04 -0.47
N GLY A 128 -1.91 -1.24 -1.05
CA GLY A 128 -1.36 -2.59 -1.17
C GLY A 128 -2.41 -3.55 -1.74
N ASP A 129 -2.56 -4.69 -1.09
CA ASP A 129 -3.51 -5.73 -1.50
C ASP A 129 -4.82 -5.70 -0.68
N THR A 130 -5.16 -4.55 -0.12
CA THR A 130 -6.47 -4.38 0.54
C THR A 130 -7.55 -4.00 -0.47
N LEU A 131 -7.29 -2.99 -1.31
CA LEU A 131 -8.22 -2.48 -2.32
C LEU A 131 -7.49 -2.31 -3.65
N PHE A 132 -8.04 -2.89 -4.71
CA PHE A 132 -7.61 -2.70 -6.09
C PHE A 132 -8.61 -1.80 -6.83
N VAL A 133 -8.26 -1.38 -8.05
CA VAL A 133 -9.22 -0.69 -8.92
C VAL A 133 -10.27 -1.68 -9.40
N GLY A 134 -11.48 -1.53 -8.91
CA GLY A 134 -12.64 -2.36 -9.25
C GLY A 134 -12.75 -3.67 -8.45
N GLU A 135 -11.79 -4.00 -7.57
CA GLU A 135 -11.73 -5.26 -6.84
C GLU A 135 -11.10 -5.08 -5.44
N CYS A 136 -11.08 -6.12 -4.60
CA CYS A 136 -10.32 -6.16 -3.35
C CYS A 136 -9.41 -7.40 -3.29
N GLY A 137 -8.46 -7.39 -2.36
CA GLY A 137 -7.54 -8.52 -2.18
C GLY A 137 -8.24 -9.80 -1.73
N ARG A 138 -7.73 -10.93 -2.21
CA ARG A 138 -8.18 -12.26 -1.78
C ARG A 138 -7.91 -12.48 -0.30
N THR A 139 -8.71 -13.33 0.33
CA THR A 139 -8.67 -13.58 1.77
C THR A 139 -8.52 -15.05 2.15
N ASP A 140 -8.28 -15.91 1.17
CA ASP A 140 -8.19 -17.37 1.32
C ASP A 140 -6.76 -17.88 1.57
N LEU A 141 -5.76 -16.99 1.52
CA LEU A 141 -4.37 -17.33 1.82
C LEU A 141 -4.11 -17.40 3.33
N ALA A 142 -2.96 -17.96 3.71
CA ALA A 142 -2.56 -18.08 5.11
C ALA A 142 -2.51 -16.71 5.82
N GLY A 143 -3.31 -16.54 6.86
CA GLY A 143 -3.47 -15.27 7.58
C GLY A 143 -4.55 -14.35 7.03
N GLY A 144 -5.23 -14.74 5.95
CA GLY A 144 -6.36 -14.02 5.36
C GLY A 144 -7.64 -14.15 6.19
N SER A 145 -8.54 -13.19 6.04
CA SER A 145 -9.83 -13.13 6.74
C SER A 145 -10.82 -12.22 6.05
N SER A 146 -11.85 -12.81 5.42
CA SER A 146 -12.94 -12.03 4.77
C SER A 146 -13.67 -11.13 5.78
N LYS A 147 -13.81 -11.58 7.04
CA LYS A 147 -14.37 -10.76 8.11
C LYS A 147 -13.54 -9.49 8.36
N SER A 148 -12.23 -9.65 8.46
CA SER A 148 -11.33 -8.51 8.67
C SER A 148 -11.30 -7.60 7.45
N MET A 149 -11.28 -8.17 6.23
CA MET A 149 -11.36 -7.42 4.97
C MET A 149 -12.63 -6.55 4.92
N TYR A 150 -13.79 -7.11 5.28
CA TYR A 150 -15.02 -6.33 5.37
C TYR A 150 -14.85 -5.09 6.25
N HIS A 151 -14.31 -5.26 7.47
CA HIS A 151 -14.12 -4.13 8.38
C HIS A 151 -13.10 -3.13 7.84
N SER A 152 -12.03 -3.59 7.22
CA SER A 152 -11.02 -2.73 6.59
C SER A 152 -11.62 -1.89 5.46
N LEU A 153 -12.40 -2.50 4.58
CA LEU A 153 -13.02 -1.81 3.45
C LEU A 153 -14.16 -0.89 3.93
N PHE A 154 -15.19 -1.44 4.57
CA PHE A 154 -16.44 -0.70 4.83
C PHE A 154 -16.38 0.24 6.04
N ASN A 155 -15.58 -0.09 7.06
CA ASN A 155 -15.52 0.72 8.28
C ASN A 155 -14.34 1.70 8.31
N LYS A 156 -13.33 1.51 7.43
CA LYS A 156 -12.17 2.40 7.35
C LYS A 156 -12.06 3.07 5.98
N LEU A 157 -11.73 2.32 4.91
CA LEU A 157 -11.41 2.94 3.61
C LEU A 157 -12.60 3.67 3.01
N MET A 158 -13.80 3.08 3.06
CA MET A 158 -15.01 3.72 2.55
C MET A 158 -15.53 4.90 3.41
N LYS A 159 -14.85 5.24 4.51
CA LYS A 159 -15.11 6.45 5.31
C LYS A 159 -14.21 7.62 4.93
N LEU A 160 -13.22 7.39 4.07
CA LEU A 160 -12.40 8.46 3.52
C LEU A 160 -13.20 9.29 2.51
N ASP A 161 -12.70 10.51 2.27
CA ASP A 161 -13.30 11.43 1.31
C ASP A 161 -13.26 10.86 -0.11
N ASP A 162 -14.28 11.16 -0.90
CA ASP A 162 -14.44 10.61 -2.25
C ASP A 162 -13.32 11.03 -3.21
N ASP A 163 -12.68 12.16 -2.96
CA ASP A 163 -11.61 12.70 -3.80
C ASP A 163 -10.24 12.07 -3.51
N VAL A 164 -10.11 11.25 -2.46
CA VAL A 164 -8.85 10.56 -2.16
C VAL A 164 -8.51 9.60 -3.29
N GLU A 165 -7.34 9.79 -3.90
CA GLU A 165 -6.83 8.95 -4.97
C GLU A 165 -6.39 7.58 -4.43
N VAL A 166 -6.74 6.49 -5.12
CA VAL A 166 -6.42 5.11 -4.77
C VAL A 166 -5.31 4.56 -5.65
N TYR A 167 -4.27 4.04 -5.03
CA TYR A 167 -3.07 3.46 -5.66
C TYR A 167 -2.84 2.04 -5.12
N PRO A 168 -3.17 0.99 -5.91
CA PRO A 168 -3.15 -0.41 -5.46
C PRO A 168 -1.76 -1.05 -5.48
N GLY A 169 -1.62 -2.24 -4.89
CA GLY A 169 -0.41 -3.06 -4.98
C GLY A 169 -0.20 -3.71 -6.35
N HIS A 170 -1.28 -3.94 -7.11
CA HIS A 170 -1.27 -4.63 -8.40
C HIS A 170 -2.12 -3.96 -9.47
N ASP A 171 -1.74 -4.19 -10.75
CA ASP A 171 -2.43 -3.69 -11.96
C ASP A 171 -3.49 -4.70 -12.43
N TYR A 172 -4.53 -4.91 -11.61
CA TYR A 172 -5.64 -5.81 -11.96
C TYR A 172 -6.82 -5.08 -12.61
N GLY A 173 -6.86 -3.77 -12.51
CA GLY A 173 -7.95 -2.95 -12.99
C GLY A 173 -7.80 -2.50 -14.45
N VAL A 174 -8.82 -1.77 -14.91
CA VAL A 174 -8.80 -1.11 -16.23
C VAL A 174 -7.99 0.19 -16.22
N LYS A 175 -7.58 0.64 -15.05
CA LYS A 175 -6.76 1.83 -14.79
C LYS A 175 -5.72 1.50 -13.72
N THR A 176 -4.62 2.22 -13.70
CA THR A 176 -3.55 2.05 -12.71
C THR A 176 -3.81 2.77 -11.38
N SER A 177 -4.84 3.61 -11.33
CA SER A 177 -5.31 4.34 -10.13
C SER A 177 -6.78 4.69 -10.27
N SER A 178 -7.41 5.06 -9.16
CA SER A 178 -8.83 5.41 -9.06
C SER A 178 -9.03 6.46 -7.98
N THR A 179 -10.26 6.68 -7.51
CA THR A 179 -10.58 7.44 -6.29
C THR A 179 -11.51 6.64 -5.39
N ILE A 180 -11.56 6.98 -4.11
CA ILE A 180 -12.50 6.36 -3.17
C ILE A 180 -13.95 6.50 -3.67
N GLY A 181 -14.30 7.65 -4.27
CA GLY A 181 -15.63 7.87 -4.83
C GLY A 181 -15.93 7.01 -6.07
N GLU A 182 -14.94 6.75 -6.94
CA GLU A 182 -15.08 5.81 -8.06
C GLU A 182 -15.25 4.38 -7.55
N GLU A 183 -14.42 3.96 -6.58
CA GLU A 183 -14.51 2.61 -6.00
C GLU A 183 -15.84 2.37 -5.29
N LYS A 184 -16.37 3.34 -4.55
CA LYS A 184 -17.72 3.25 -3.96
C LYS A 184 -18.83 3.00 -5.00
N LYS A 185 -18.66 3.51 -6.22
CA LYS A 185 -19.68 3.43 -7.29
C LYS A 185 -19.55 2.19 -8.14
N PHE A 186 -18.31 1.82 -8.51
CA PHE A 186 -18.07 0.89 -9.60
C PHE A 186 -17.39 -0.41 -9.17
N ASN A 187 -16.75 -0.44 -7.99
CA ASN A 187 -16.11 -1.64 -7.50
C ASN A 187 -17.16 -2.67 -7.07
N TYR A 188 -17.18 -3.83 -7.75
CA TYR A 188 -18.19 -4.86 -7.49
C TYR A 188 -18.04 -5.50 -6.11
N THR A 189 -16.86 -5.50 -5.51
CA THR A 189 -16.63 -6.03 -4.17
C THR A 189 -17.18 -5.11 -3.08
N LEU A 190 -17.32 -3.82 -3.38
CA LEU A 190 -17.79 -2.78 -2.44
C LEU A 190 -19.30 -2.53 -2.52
N GLN A 191 -20.03 -3.28 -3.35
CA GLN A 191 -21.51 -3.16 -3.39
C GLN A 191 -22.09 -3.46 -2.00
N PRO A 192 -23.17 -2.76 -1.59
CA PRO A 192 -23.76 -2.93 -0.26
C PRO A 192 -24.08 -4.39 0.05
N ARG A 193 -23.43 -4.93 1.07
CA ARG A 193 -23.64 -6.31 1.55
C ARG A 193 -23.61 -6.32 3.08
N SER A 194 -24.33 -7.26 3.69
CA SER A 194 -24.09 -7.58 5.09
C SER A 194 -22.74 -8.27 5.27
N LEU A 195 -22.19 -8.26 6.48
CA LEU A 195 -20.95 -9.00 6.79
C LEU A 195 -21.06 -10.48 6.38
N LYS A 196 -22.22 -11.10 6.62
CA LYS A 196 -22.47 -12.51 6.26
C LYS A 196 -22.39 -12.70 4.74
N ASP A 197 -23.10 -11.87 3.99
CA ASP A 197 -23.14 -11.97 2.52
C ASP A 197 -21.76 -11.67 1.90
N PHE A 198 -20.98 -10.78 2.49
CA PHE A 198 -19.60 -10.50 2.05
C PHE A 198 -18.69 -11.71 2.27
N ILE A 199 -18.79 -12.39 3.43
CA ILE A 199 -18.02 -13.60 3.71
C ILE A 199 -18.38 -14.72 2.72
N GLU A 200 -19.65 -14.91 2.44
CA GLU A 200 -20.14 -15.88 1.45
C GLU A 200 -19.62 -15.54 0.04
N PHE A 201 -19.72 -14.28 -0.37
CA PHE A 201 -19.21 -13.77 -1.63
C PHE A 201 -17.69 -14.00 -1.79
N MET A 202 -16.89 -13.73 -0.76
CA MET A 202 -15.42 -13.93 -0.79
C MET A 202 -15.00 -15.41 -0.74
N ALA A 203 -15.93 -16.33 -0.46
CA ALA A 203 -15.69 -17.78 -0.47
C ALA A 203 -16.03 -18.41 -1.82
N GLU A 204 -16.69 -17.69 -2.72
CA GLU A 204 -16.95 -18.16 -4.09
C GLU A 204 -15.65 -18.17 -4.90
N PRO A 205 -15.39 -19.23 -5.70
CA PRO A 205 -14.16 -19.39 -6.49
C PRO A 205 -14.06 -18.41 -7.66
#